data_6ad73bfb3075278f5eea265188e13318
#
_entry.id   6ad73bfb3075278f5eea265188e13318
#
_cell.length_a   1.000
_cell.length_b   1.000
_cell.length_c   1.000
_cell.angle_alpha   90.00
_cell.angle_beta   90.00
_cell.angle_gamma   90.00
#
_symmetry.space_group_name_H-M   'P 1'
#
loop_
_entity.id
_entity.type
_entity.pdbx_description
1 polymer ?
#
loop_
_entity_poly.entity_id
_entity_poly.type
_entity_poly.pdbx_seq_one_letter_code
_entity_poly.pdbx_strand_id
1 'polypeptide(L)'
;MKKHYSSLISSGFGAFASKVFPTPIQKVVNHGYVKLMGLDMTEFKDPSSYPTLNQLFTRAFTEPKTITDDESIIISPVDALVTDFGSIVDGKAYQIKGMEYDLSELFGEHHQVAAKAVDGGEFVNLYLSPKDYHRYHTPDRLTIKSLTHIPGKLYPVNFPLLRNKKNLFIENERVIVECRDKEDRTFVMVLVGALNVGKMIVTFESNIKTNSDIREPQHYSYENVTLEKGELFGWFEMGSTILLFSEKGSFTANVAINQKVKFSEPIGTIN
;
A
#
# COMPACT_ATOMS: atom_id res chain seq x y z
N MET A 1 1.72 26.29 7.25
CA MET A 1 1.86 25.36 8.39
C MET A 1 3.25 24.74 8.37
N LYS A 2 3.92 24.57 9.53
CA LYS A 2 5.21 23.88 9.59
C LYS A 2 5.00 22.38 9.30
N LYS A 3 5.94 21.73 8.58
CA LYS A 3 5.93 20.28 8.40
C LYS A 3 5.84 19.58 9.77
N HIS A 4 5.06 18.50 9.85
CA HIS A 4 4.99 17.68 11.07
C HIS A 4 6.33 16.98 11.29
N TYR A 5 6.74 16.76 12.55
CA TYR A 5 8.01 16.12 12.88
C TYR A 5 8.22 14.77 12.20
N SER A 6 7.15 13.97 12.05
CA SER A 6 7.21 12.69 11.35
C SER A 6 7.63 12.84 9.88
N SER A 7 7.16 13.89 9.19
CA SER A 7 7.53 14.15 7.80
C SER A 7 9.00 14.60 7.67
N LEU A 8 9.52 15.35 8.65
CA LEU A 8 10.94 15.74 8.67
C LEU A 8 11.87 14.53 8.88
N ILE A 9 11.53 13.65 9.81
CA ILE A 9 12.29 12.41 10.06
C ILE A 9 12.25 11.53 8.82
N SER A 10 11.07 11.34 8.21
CA SER A 10 10.91 10.54 7.00
C SER A 10 11.69 11.12 5.81
N SER A 11 11.69 12.44 5.64
CA SER A 11 12.49 13.10 4.59
C SER A 11 13.99 12.92 4.82
N GLY A 12 14.47 13.04 6.05
CA GLY A 12 15.88 12.84 6.41
C GLY A 12 16.33 11.38 6.18
N PHE A 13 15.51 10.41 6.59
CA PHE A 13 15.80 9.01 6.35
C PHE A 13 15.75 8.66 4.86
N GLY A 14 14.77 9.16 4.11
CA GLY A 14 14.66 8.98 2.67
C GLY A 14 15.89 9.54 1.92
N ALA A 15 16.39 10.72 2.33
CA ALA A 15 17.61 11.31 1.79
C ALA A 15 18.85 10.44 2.08
N PHE A 16 18.96 9.89 3.29
CA PHE A 16 20.02 8.93 3.64
C PHE A 16 19.94 7.65 2.82
N ALA A 17 18.75 7.05 2.73
CA ALA A 17 18.51 5.80 2.02
C ALA A 17 18.77 5.91 0.50
N SER A 18 18.56 7.09 -0.07
CA SER A 18 18.80 7.37 -1.50
C SER A 18 20.23 7.79 -1.80
N LYS A 19 21.06 8.01 -0.77
CA LYS A 19 22.47 8.42 -0.95
C LYS A 19 23.29 7.26 -1.50
N VAL A 20 24.08 7.53 -2.52
CA VAL A 20 25.10 6.61 -3.04
C VAL A 20 26.36 6.76 -2.20
N PHE A 21 26.78 5.70 -1.54
CA PHE A 21 28.04 5.62 -0.81
C PHE A 21 29.13 4.93 -1.64
N PRO A 22 30.43 5.13 -1.34
CA PRO A 22 31.49 4.29 -1.90
C PRO A 22 31.18 2.80 -1.69
N THR A 23 31.48 1.98 -2.69
CA THR A 23 31.09 0.55 -2.74
C THR A 23 31.35 -0.23 -1.44
N PRO A 24 32.50 -0.11 -0.75
CA PRO A 24 32.72 -0.85 0.50
C PRO A 24 31.73 -0.44 1.61
N ILE A 25 31.45 0.87 1.71
CA ILE A 25 30.51 1.40 2.71
C ILE A 25 29.09 0.97 2.37
N GLN A 26 28.70 1.05 1.10
CA GLN A 26 27.36 0.63 0.66
C GLN A 26 27.09 -0.85 0.96
N LYS A 27 28.08 -1.72 0.73
CA LYS A 27 27.97 -3.15 1.10
C LYS A 27 27.71 -3.33 2.59
N VAL A 28 28.45 -2.62 3.44
CA VAL A 28 28.26 -2.69 4.90
C VAL A 28 26.86 -2.20 5.29
N VAL A 29 26.41 -1.09 4.72
CA VAL A 29 25.07 -0.54 4.98
C VAL A 29 23.98 -1.54 4.57
N ASN A 30 24.07 -2.10 3.36
CA ASN A 30 23.06 -3.03 2.84
C ASN A 30 23.03 -4.34 3.64
N HIS A 31 24.18 -4.98 3.90
CA HIS A 31 24.22 -6.20 4.71
C HIS A 31 23.82 -5.95 6.15
N GLY A 32 24.20 -4.81 6.71
CA GLY A 32 23.78 -4.39 8.05
C GLY A 32 22.26 -4.26 8.13
N TYR A 33 21.62 -3.66 7.13
CA TYR A 33 20.17 -3.54 7.05
C TYR A 33 19.49 -4.89 6.92
N VAL A 34 19.97 -5.76 6.01
CA VAL A 34 19.44 -7.12 5.83
C VAL A 34 19.47 -7.89 7.16
N LYS A 35 20.62 -7.87 7.85
CA LYS A 35 20.79 -8.56 9.14
C LYS A 35 19.92 -7.97 10.25
N LEU A 36 19.89 -6.63 10.36
CA LEU A 36 19.16 -5.92 11.42
C LEU A 36 17.65 -6.12 11.30
N MET A 37 17.13 -6.06 10.09
CA MET A 37 15.68 -6.21 9.82
C MET A 37 15.25 -7.66 9.60
N GLY A 38 16.19 -8.59 9.42
CA GLY A 38 15.89 -9.99 9.17
C GLY A 38 15.24 -10.21 7.80
N LEU A 39 15.77 -9.54 6.75
CA LEU A 39 15.27 -9.72 5.39
C LEU A 39 15.61 -11.11 4.86
N ASP A 40 14.60 -11.77 4.29
CA ASP A 40 14.83 -12.93 3.43
C ASP A 40 15.23 -12.43 2.03
N MET A 41 16.39 -12.83 1.58
CA MET A 41 16.95 -12.43 0.28
C MET A 41 16.98 -13.57 -0.74
N THR A 42 16.38 -14.71 -0.44
CA THR A 42 16.45 -15.93 -1.30
C THR A 42 15.86 -15.72 -2.70
N GLU A 43 14.87 -14.84 -2.83
CA GLU A 43 14.21 -14.52 -4.10
C GLU A 43 14.70 -13.20 -4.72
N PHE A 44 15.76 -12.60 -4.16
CA PHE A 44 16.25 -11.28 -4.54
C PHE A 44 17.73 -11.30 -4.88
N LYS A 45 18.22 -10.26 -5.54
CA LYS A 45 19.65 -10.12 -5.82
C LYS A 45 20.45 -9.99 -4.52
N ASP A 46 21.74 -10.34 -4.61
CA ASP A 46 22.69 -10.15 -3.49
C ASP A 46 22.64 -8.69 -2.98
N PRO A 47 22.61 -8.47 -1.65
CA PRO A 47 22.58 -7.12 -1.06
C PRO A 47 23.66 -6.18 -1.58
N SER A 48 24.85 -6.70 -1.93
CA SER A 48 25.96 -5.89 -2.48
C SER A 48 25.67 -5.32 -3.86
N SER A 49 24.68 -5.85 -4.59
CA SER A 49 24.35 -5.41 -5.94
C SER A 49 23.50 -4.12 -5.98
N TYR A 50 22.94 -3.72 -4.85
CA TYR A 50 22.09 -2.53 -4.80
C TYR A 50 22.91 -1.26 -4.54
N PRO A 51 22.86 -0.27 -5.46
CA PRO A 51 23.60 0.98 -5.36
C PRO A 51 23.23 1.86 -4.16
N THR A 52 22.00 1.72 -3.64
CA THR A 52 21.51 2.48 -2.48
C THR A 52 20.66 1.60 -1.56
N LEU A 53 20.50 2.02 -0.32
CA LEU A 53 19.60 1.36 0.61
C LEU A 53 18.12 1.40 0.12
N ASN A 54 17.72 2.50 -0.53
CA ASN A 54 16.38 2.63 -1.09
C ASN A 54 16.12 1.60 -2.19
N GLN A 55 17.12 1.33 -3.06
CA GLN A 55 16.98 0.29 -4.10
C GLN A 55 16.93 -1.12 -3.51
N LEU A 56 17.65 -1.39 -2.41
CA LEU A 56 17.51 -2.63 -1.66
C LEU A 56 16.13 -2.74 -1.03
N PHE A 57 15.59 -1.67 -0.49
CA PHE A 57 14.27 -1.64 0.12
C PHE A 57 13.16 -1.89 -0.91
N THR A 58 13.24 -1.24 -2.08
CA THR A 58 12.30 -1.39 -3.19
C THR A 58 12.72 -2.50 -4.18
N ARG A 59 13.43 -3.51 -3.69
CA ARG A 59 13.96 -4.64 -4.48
C ARG A 59 12.86 -5.34 -5.28
N ALA A 60 13.19 -5.79 -6.46
CA ALA A 60 12.33 -6.66 -7.28
C ALA A 60 12.75 -8.11 -7.13
N PHE A 61 11.82 -9.02 -7.32
CA PHE A 61 12.14 -10.44 -7.47
C PHE A 61 13.12 -10.67 -8.62
N THR A 62 14.00 -11.64 -8.49
CA THR A 62 14.92 -12.05 -9.56
C THR A 62 14.19 -12.79 -10.66
N GLU A 63 13.20 -13.59 -10.29
CA GLU A 63 12.32 -14.31 -11.19
C GLU A 63 10.87 -13.85 -11.01
N PRO A 64 10.08 -13.75 -12.08
CA PRO A 64 8.66 -13.43 -11.99
C PRO A 64 7.92 -14.44 -11.10
N LYS A 65 7.00 -13.96 -10.28
CA LYS A 65 6.09 -14.83 -9.53
C LYS A 65 5.05 -15.43 -10.46
N THR A 66 4.71 -16.68 -10.22
CA THR A 66 3.56 -17.31 -10.88
C THR A 66 2.28 -16.66 -10.37
N ILE A 67 1.50 -16.14 -11.29
CA ILE A 67 0.17 -15.60 -11.03
C ILE A 67 -0.85 -16.64 -11.48
N THR A 68 -1.86 -16.89 -10.66
CA THR A 68 -2.94 -17.82 -11.03
C THR A 68 -3.76 -17.28 -12.20
N ASP A 69 -4.05 -18.13 -13.16
CA ASP A 69 -4.97 -17.84 -14.26
C ASP A 69 -6.45 -17.99 -13.88
N ASP A 70 -6.72 -18.45 -12.64
CA ASP A 70 -8.10 -18.55 -12.12
C ASP A 70 -8.66 -17.15 -11.87
N GLU A 71 -9.57 -16.74 -12.74
CA GLU A 71 -10.22 -15.42 -12.68
C GLU A 71 -11.11 -15.25 -11.44
N SER A 72 -11.50 -16.33 -10.77
CA SER A 72 -12.28 -16.27 -9.54
C SER A 72 -11.44 -15.95 -8.30
N ILE A 73 -10.11 -15.96 -8.40
CA ILE A 73 -9.20 -15.73 -7.28
C ILE A 73 -8.70 -14.29 -7.26
N ILE A 74 -8.87 -13.62 -6.12
CA ILE A 74 -8.15 -12.37 -5.80
C ILE A 74 -6.86 -12.73 -5.07
N ILE A 75 -5.74 -12.20 -5.56
CA ILE A 75 -4.42 -12.43 -4.98
C ILE A 75 -4.00 -11.29 -4.05
N SER A 76 -3.13 -11.59 -3.09
CA SER A 76 -2.46 -10.56 -2.31
C SER A 76 -1.62 -9.67 -3.23
N PRO A 77 -1.83 -8.35 -3.20
CA PRO A 77 -1.03 -7.41 -3.99
C PRO A 77 0.40 -7.26 -3.47
N VAL A 78 0.73 -7.84 -2.31
CA VAL A 78 1.96 -7.50 -1.57
C VAL A 78 2.29 -8.57 -0.52
N ASP A 79 3.52 -8.61 -0.03
CA ASP A 79 3.87 -9.30 1.21
C ASP A 79 3.38 -8.47 2.39
N ALA A 80 2.52 -9.04 3.23
CA ALA A 80 1.91 -8.28 4.33
C ALA A 80 1.44 -9.16 5.49
N LEU A 81 1.09 -8.49 6.58
CA LEU A 81 0.32 -9.04 7.68
C LEU A 81 -1.13 -8.52 7.56
N VAL A 82 -2.10 -9.41 7.55
CA VAL A 82 -3.53 -9.04 7.63
C VAL A 82 -3.81 -8.53 9.04
N THR A 83 -4.08 -7.23 9.18
CA THR A 83 -4.36 -6.62 10.49
C THR A 83 -5.82 -6.60 10.85
N ASP A 84 -6.70 -6.49 9.84
CA ASP A 84 -8.14 -6.64 9.97
C ASP A 84 -8.77 -6.91 8.59
N PHE A 85 -9.99 -7.46 8.58
CA PHE A 85 -10.80 -7.67 7.40
C PHE A 85 -12.26 -7.87 7.81
N GLY A 86 -13.19 -7.71 6.89
CA GLY A 86 -14.61 -7.97 7.13
C GLY A 86 -15.52 -7.10 6.29
N SER A 87 -16.80 -7.06 6.69
CA SER A 87 -17.83 -6.30 5.98
C SER A 87 -17.78 -4.81 6.33
N ILE A 88 -18.06 -3.99 5.36
CA ILE A 88 -18.26 -2.55 5.50
C ILE A 88 -19.72 -2.35 5.93
N VAL A 89 -19.96 -1.64 7.02
CA VAL A 89 -21.30 -1.42 7.59
C VAL A 89 -21.49 0.06 7.86
N ASP A 90 -22.57 0.64 7.33
CA ASP A 90 -22.92 2.06 7.48
C ASP A 90 -21.76 3.00 7.08
N GLY A 91 -21.08 2.66 5.98
CA GLY A 91 -19.93 3.43 5.48
C GLY A 91 -18.67 3.37 6.35
N LYS A 92 -18.57 2.38 7.24
CA LYS A 92 -17.44 2.23 8.16
C LYS A 92 -16.71 0.91 7.98
N ALA A 93 -15.41 0.95 8.20
CA ALA A 93 -14.55 -0.22 8.30
C ALA A 93 -13.66 -0.12 9.56
N TYR A 94 -12.96 -1.22 9.89
CA TYR A 94 -12.09 -1.27 11.05
C TYR A 94 -10.62 -1.03 10.69
N GLN A 95 -9.96 -0.14 11.42
CA GLN A 95 -8.52 0.03 11.40
C GLN A 95 -7.81 -1.18 12.04
N ILE A 96 -8.39 -1.64 13.13
CA ILE A 96 -8.13 -2.85 13.90
C ILE A 96 -9.34 -3.07 14.80
N LYS A 97 -9.58 -4.28 15.26
CA LYS A 97 -10.72 -4.60 16.13
C LYS A 97 -11.01 -3.53 17.20
N GLY A 98 -12.21 -2.95 17.15
CA GLY A 98 -12.67 -1.90 18.06
C GLY A 98 -12.26 -0.47 17.68
N MET A 99 -11.58 -0.25 16.57
CA MET A 99 -11.23 1.07 16.03
C MET A 99 -11.80 1.25 14.63
N GLU A 100 -12.98 1.84 14.55
CA GLU A 100 -13.66 2.17 13.30
C GLU A 100 -13.11 3.44 12.67
N TYR A 101 -13.26 3.56 11.36
CA TYR A 101 -13.07 4.78 10.59
C TYR A 101 -14.12 4.91 9.49
N ASP A 102 -14.46 6.14 9.14
CA ASP A 102 -15.43 6.48 8.12
C ASP A 102 -14.78 6.45 6.72
N LEU A 103 -15.42 5.78 5.76
CA LEU A 103 -14.89 5.65 4.40
C LEU A 103 -15.01 6.95 3.61
N SER A 104 -16.01 7.77 3.87
CA SER A 104 -16.14 9.07 3.20
C SER A 104 -15.01 10.02 3.60
N GLU A 105 -14.58 9.98 4.87
CA GLU A 105 -13.40 10.72 5.34
C GLU A 105 -12.09 10.11 4.81
N LEU A 106 -12.00 8.77 4.78
CA LEU A 106 -10.82 8.09 4.26
C LEU A 106 -10.60 8.38 2.77
N PHE A 107 -11.66 8.28 1.97
CA PHE A 107 -11.57 8.44 0.51
C PHE A 107 -11.52 9.92 0.09
N GLY A 108 -12.04 10.83 0.92
CA GLY A 108 -12.05 12.27 0.65
C GLY A 108 -13.09 12.69 -0.38
N GLU A 109 -13.09 13.98 -0.71
CA GLU A 109 -14.16 14.63 -1.48
C GLU A 109 -14.37 14.05 -2.89
N HIS A 110 -13.29 13.64 -3.55
CA HIS A 110 -13.36 13.16 -4.93
C HIS A 110 -13.94 11.75 -5.10
N HIS A 111 -14.02 10.96 -4.02
CA HIS A 111 -14.43 9.54 -4.06
C HIS A 111 -15.68 9.25 -3.21
N GLN A 112 -16.56 10.22 -3.03
CA GLN A 112 -17.77 10.05 -2.23
C GLN A 112 -18.78 9.04 -2.85
N VAL A 113 -18.80 8.94 -4.18
CA VAL A 113 -19.61 7.92 -4.88
C VAL A 113 -19.04 6.54 -4.63
N ALA A 114 -17.71 6.38 -4.73
CA ALA A 114 -17.05 5.10 -4.46
C ALA A 114 -17.23 4.68 -2.99
N ALA A 115 -17.14 5.62 -2.03
CA ALA A 115 -17.38 5.31 -0.62
C ALA A 115 -18.78 4.75 -0.35
N LYS A 116 -19.79 5.26 -1.07
CA LYS A 116 -21.16 4.72 -0.99
C LYS A 116 -21.30 3.37 -1.72
N ALA A 117 -20.63 3.21 -2.86
CA ALA A 117 -20.72 1.99 -3.65
C ALA A 117 -20.15 0.77 -2.91
N VAL A 118 -19.08 0.96 -2.13
CA VAL A 118 -18.48 -0.13 -1.35
C VAL A 118 -19.19 -0.42 -0.02
N ASP A 119 -20.21 0.36 0.36
CA ASP A 119 -20.99 0.06 1.57
C ASP A 119 -21.73 -1.27 1.45
N GLY A 120 -21.67 -2.09 2.48
CA GLY A 120 -22.16 -3.47 2.46
C GLY A 120 -21.23 -4.47 1.74
N GLY A 121 -20.11 -4.01 1.20
CA GLY A 121 -19.05 -4.84 0.63
C GLY A 121 -18.03 -5.28 1.67
N GLU A 122 -16.82 -5.62 1.24
CA GLU A 122 -15.75 -6.11 2.12
C GLU A 122 -14.49 -5.25 2.07
N PHE A 123 -13.72 -5.28 3.16
CA PHE A 123 -12.40 -4.67 3.25
C PHE A 123 -11.35 -5.65 3.73
N VAL A 124 -10.09 -5.41 3.35
CA VAL A 124 -8.91 -6.12 3.86
C VAL A 124 -7.79 -5.11 4.11
N ASN A 125 -7.19 -5.14 5.30
CA ASN A 125 -6.08 -4.29 5.71
C ASN A 125 -4.76 -5.09 5.69
N LEU A 126 -3.82 -4.67 4.87
CA LEU A 126 -2.54 -5.30 4.61
C LEU A 126 -1.39 -4.41 5.11
N TYR A 127 -0.81 -4.76 6.25
CA TYR A 127 0.32 -4.04 6.85
C TYR A 127 1.66 -4.59 6.37
N LEU A 128 2.51 -3.73 5.83
CA LEU A 128 3.86 -4.08 5.39
C LEU A 128 4.87 -3.67 6.46
N SER A 129 5.57 -4.63 7.01
CA SER A 129 6.70 -4.36 7.90
C SER A 129 7.98 -4.05 7.11
N PRO A 130 9.00 -3.39 7.69
CA PRO A 130 10.21 -3.00 6.95
C PRO A 130 11.00 -4.13 6.28
N LYS A 131 10.76 -5.39 6.66
CA LYS A 131 11.39 -6.56 6.06
C LYS A 131 10.67 -7.13 4.86
N ASP A 132 9.37 -6.79 4.70
CA ASP A 132 8.52 -7.34 3.67
C ASP A 132 8.90 -6.80 2.28
N TYR A 133 8.32 -7.37 1.23
CA TYR A 133 8.43 -6.87 -0.14
C TYR A 133 7.58 -5.60 -0.26
N HIS A 134 8.15 -4.51 -0.78
CA HIS A 134 7.50 -3.20 -0.78
C HIS A 134 7.03 -2.72 -2.17
N ARG A 135 7.16 -3.54 -3.20
CA ARG A 135 6.41 -3.32 -4.44
C ARG A 135 5.03 -3.92 -4.28
N TYR A 136 4.03 -3.26 -4.83
CA TYR A 136 2.66 -3.74 -4.81
C TYR A 136 2.11 -3.84 -6.22
N HIS A 137 1.19 -4.77 -6.38
CA HIS A 137 0.67 -5.24 -7.65
C HIS A 137 -0.86 -5.17 -7.65
N THR A 138 -1.47 -5.33 -8.81
CA THR A 138 -2.92 -5.46 -8.90
C THR A 138 -3.38 -6.80 -8.32
N PRO A 139 -4.38 -6.81 -7.42
CA PRO A 139 -4.92 -8.06 -6.87
C PRO A 139 -5.77 -8.85 -7.88
N ASP A 140 -6.29 -8.16 -8.89
CA ASP A 140 -7.07 -8.68 -10.01
C ASP A 140 -6.85 -7.80 -11.24
N ARG A 141 -7.48 -8.12 -12.39
CA ARG A 141 -7.55 -7.22 -13.54
C ARG A 141 -8.43 -6.04 -13.20
N LEU A 142 -7.84 -4.83 -13.18
CA LEU A 142 -8.52 -3.60 -12.74
C LEU A 142 -8.39 -2.49 -13.79
N THR A 143 -9.52 -1.84 -14.09
CA THR A 143 -9.55 -0.59 -14.86
C THR A 143 -9.52 0.59 -13.92
N ILE A 144 -8.48 1.41 -14.00
CA ILE A 144 -8.30 2.59 -13.15
C ILE A 144 -9.22 3.70 -13.63
N LYS A 145 -10.03 4.26 -12.76
CA LYS A 145 -10.94 5.38 -13.05
C LYS A 145 -10.38 6.70 -12.58
N SER A 146 -9.86 6.74 -11.37
CA SER A 146 -9.28 7.96 -10.82
C SER A 146 -8.28 7.66 -9.72
N LEU A 147 -7.44 8.64 -9.44
CA LEU A 147 -6.47 8.62 -8.36
C LEU A 147 -6.50 9.97 -7.64
N THR A 148 -6.49 9.95 -6.31
CA THR A 148 -6.33 11.15 -5.49
C THR A 148 -5.21 10.97 -4.49
N HIS A 149 -4.22 11.84 -4.53
CA HIS A 149 -3.25 12.02 -3.46
C HIS A 149 -3.80 12.99 -2.42
N ILE A 150 -3.91 12.59 -1.18
CA ILE A 150 -4.31 13.43 -0.06
C ILE A 150 -3.11 13.62 0.86
N PRO A 151 -2.53 14.82 0.93
CA PRO A 151 -1.45 15.13 1.85
C PRO A 151 -1.86 14.92 3.30
N GLY A 152 -0.95 14.45 4.13
CA GLY A 152 -1.26 14.17 5.52
C GLY A 152 -0.02 14.08 6.41
N LYS A 153 -0.20 13.51 7.58
CA LYS A 153 0.87 13.17 8.50
C LYS A 153 1.50 11.84 8.10
N LEU A 154 2.62 11.50 8.72
CA LEU A 154 3.28 10.20 8.58
C LEU A 154 3.46 9.59 9.98
N TYR A 155 2.34 9.22 10.61
CA TYR A 155 2.40 8.47 11.86
C TYR A 155 2.84 7.04 11.59
N PRO A 156 3.60 6.40 12.50
CA PRO A 156 3.88 4.98 12.39
C PRO A 156 2.58 4.17 12.29
N VAL A 157 2.50 3.26 11.34
CA VAL A 157 1.44 2.27 11.29
C VAL A 157 1.96 1.00 11.94
N ASN A 158 1.75 0.87 13.24
CA ASN A 158 2.13 -0.28 14.05
C ASN A 158 1.01 -0.60 15.06
N PHE A 159 1.03 -1.79 15.63
CA PHE A 159 -0.02 -2.24 16.54
C PHE A 159 -0.33 -1.29 17.70
N PRO A 160 0.67 -0.68 18.40
CA PRO A 160 0.38 0.28 19.44
C PRO A 160 -0.43 1.49 18.96
N LEU A 161 -0.07 2.08 17.79
CA LEU A 161 -0.82 3.21 17.25
C LEU A 161 -2.15 2.79 16.64
N LEU A 162 -2.20 1.66 15.92
CA LEU A 162 -3.46 1.12 15.39
C LEU A 162 -4.51 0.92 16.49
N ARG A 163 -4.10 0.52 17.70
CA ARG A 163 -4.99 0.28 18.84
C ARG A 163 -5.35 1.52 19.64
N ASN A 164 -4.55 2.57 19.58
CA ASN A 164 -4.69 3.72 20.49
C ASN A 164 -4.99 5.04 19.78
N LYS A 165 -4.73 5.14 18.46
CA LYS A 165 -4.97 6.34 17.70
C LYS A 165 -6.15 6.16 16.77
N LYS A 166 -7.26 6.85 17.05
CA LYS A 166 -8.40 6.93 16.14
C LYS A 166 -8.00 7.60 14.83
N ASN A 167 -8.64 7.20 13.76
CA ASN A 167 -8.50 7.80 12.43
C ASN A 167 -7.06 7.84 11.90
N LEU A 168 -6.23 6.84 12.29
CA LEU A 168 -4.82 6.81 11.91
C LEU A 168 -4.63 6.85 10.38
N PHE A 169 -5.42 6.05 9.66
CA PHE A 169 -5.35 6.00 8.19
C PHE A 169 -5.85 7.29 7.54
N ILE A 170 -6.84 7.96 8.14
CA ILE A 170 -7.40 9.23 7.63
C ILE A 170 -6.42 10.39 7.86
N GLU A 171 -5.70 10.41 8.99
CA GLU A 171 -4.73 11.47 9.27
C GLU A 171 -3.43 11.31 8.48
N ASN A 172 -3.09 10.09 8.07
CA ASN A 172 -1.87 9.84 7.31
C ASN A 172 -2.04 10.24 5.85
N GLU A 173 -0.91 10.69 5.26
CA GLU A 173 -0.79 10.91 3.83
C GLU A 173 -1.15 9.63 3.10
N ARG A 174 -1.98 9.74 2.06
CA ARG A 174 -2.49 8.56 1.36
C ARG A 174 -2.78 8.83 -0.12
N VAL A 175 -2.80 7.76 -0.87
CA VAL A 175 -3.23 7.76 -2.27
C VAL A 175 -4.42 6.83 -2.39
N ILE A 176 -5.54 7.35 -2.87
CA ILE A 176 -6.77 6.60 -3.14
C ILE A 176 -6.82 6.32 -4.63
N VAL A 177 -7.02 5.07 -5.01
CA VAL A 177 -7.20 4.67 -6.39
C VAL A 177 -8.54 3.96 -6.54
N GLU A 178 -9.44 4.61 -7.27
CA GLU A 178 -10.73 4.05 -7.64
C GLU A 178 -10.58 3.25 -8.93
N CYS A 179 -11.02 2.01 -8.88
CA CYS A 179 -10.94 1.05 -9.97
C CYS A 179 -12.31 0.45 -10.26
N ARG A 180 -12.39 -0.21 -11.41
CA ARG A 180 -13.48 -1.13 -11.74
C ARG A 180 -12.91 -2.50 -12.02
N ASP A 181 -13.60 -3.53 -11.53
CA ASP A 181 -13.33 -4.92 -11.89
C ASP A 181 -13.90 -5.25 -13.29
N LYS A 182 -13.82 -6.48 -13.69
CA LYS A 182 -14.27 -6.94 -15.02
C LYS A 182 -15.79 -6.85 -15.21
N GLU A 183 -16.57 -6.82 -14.12
CA GLU A 183 -18.03 -6.61 -14.10
C GLU A 183 -18.42 -5.14 -13.90
N ASP A 184 -17.49 -4.19 -14.00
CA ASP A 184 -17.65 -2.74 -13.78
C ASP A 184 -18.09 -2.40 -12.33
N ARG A 185 -17.82 -3.28 -11.36
CA ARG A 185 -18.08 -3.04 -9.93
C ARG A 185 -16.93 -2.25 -9.30
N THR A 186 -17.26 -1.45 -8.29
CA THR A 186 -16.27 -0.58 -7.62
C THR A 186 -15.28 -1.39 -6.80
N PHE A 187 -14.01 -1.15 -7.05
CA PHE A 187 -12.89 -1.62 -6.25
C PHE A 187 -11.97 -0.45 -5.90
N VAL A 188 -11.61 -0.29 -4.63
CA VAL A 188 -10.76 0.83 -4.19
C VAL A 188 -9.52 0.30 -3.50
N MET A 189 -8.35 0.77 -3.93
CA MET A 189 -7.08 0.57 -3.25
C MET A 189 -6.67 1.86 -2.57
N VAL A 190 -6.39 1.82 -1.26
CA VAL A 190 -5.85 2.96 -0.53
C VAL A 190 -4.44 2.62 -0.07
N LEU A 191 -3.49 3.40 -0.55
CA LEU A 191 -2.08 3.32 -0.17
C LEU A 191 -1.85 4.32 0.96
N VAL A 192 -1.52 3.85 2.16
CA VAL A 192 -1.35 4.70 3.33
C VAL A 192 0.13 4.83 3.66
N GLY A 193 0.64 6.05 3.66
CA GLY A 193 1.99 6.37 4.09
C GLY A 193 2.16 6.24 5.61
N ALA A 194 3.39 5.97 6.06
CA ALA A 194 3.72 5.85 7.48
C ALA A 194 5.05 6.53 7.81
N LEU A 195 5.45 6.55 9.07
CA LEU A 195 6.76 7.08 9.49
C LEU A 195 7.88 6.35 8.76
N ASN A 196 8.85 7.11 8.31
CA ASN A 196 9.96 6.69 7.45
C ASN A 196 9.54 6.31 6.00
N VAL A 197 8.27 6.53 5.60
CA VAL A 197 7.88 6.40 4.18
C VAL A 197 8.49 7.57 3.41
N GLY A 198 9.37 7.25 2.47
CA GLY A 198 9.97 8.24 1.59
C GLY A 198 8.95 8.72 0.56
N LYS A 199 8.37 7.79 -0.18
CA LYS A 199 7.39 8.08 -1.23
C LYS A 199 6.45 6.90 -1.47
N MET A 200 5.28 7.19 -1.99
CA MET A 200 4.36 6.24 -2.62
C MET A 200 4.42 6.49 -4.13
N ILE A 201 4.86 5.51 -4.88
CA ILE A 201 5.00 5.61 -6.34
C ILE A 201 3.93 4.74 -6.98
N VAL A 202 3.19 5.27 -7.94
CA VAL A 202 2.29 4.52 -8.82
C VAL A 202 2.81 4.55 -10.26
N THR A 203 2.75 3.42 -10.95
CA THR A 203 3.41 3.25 -12.26
C THR A 203 2.75 4.06 -13.37
N PHE A 204 1.44 4.28 -13.26
CA PHE A 204 0.64 4.96 -14.28
C PHE A 204 0.46 6.47 -14.03
N GLU A 205 0.99 7.04 -12.91
CA GLU A 205 0.87 8.47 -12.61
C GLU A 205 2.16 9.05 -12.01
N SER A 206 3.00 9.58 -12.86
CA SER A 206 4.31 10.14 -12.47
C SER A 206 4.25 11.53 -11.80
N ASN A 207 3.10 12.21 -11.89
CA ASN A 207 2.93 13.54 -11.33
C ASN A 207 2.68 13.52 -9.82
N ILE A 208 2.32 12.37 -9.24
CA ILE A 208 2.12 12.22 -7.80
C ILE A 208 3.47 12.33 -7.07
N LYS A 209 3.54 13.30 -6.17
CA LYS A 209 4.73 13.58 -5.33
C LYS A 209 4.35 13.55 -3.86
N THR A 210 4.35 12.37 -3.28
CA THR A 210 4.10 12.19 -1.85
C THR A 210 5.30 12.62 -1.01
N ASN A 211 5.10 12.85 0.29
CA ASN A 211 6.09 13.37 1.23
C ASN A 211 6.78 14.65 0.72
N SER A 212 6.02 15.51 0.05
CA SER A 212 6.46 16.77 -0.56
C SER A 212 5.90 17.99 0.18
N ASP A 213 6.06 19.19 -0.40
CA ASP A 213 5.48 20.43 0.15
C ASP A 213 4.05 20.68 -0.37
N ILE A 214 3.47 19.76 -1.12
CA ILE A 214 2.08 19.82 -1.60
C ILE A 214 1.15 19.73 -0.39
N ARG A 215 0.16 20.61 -0.32
CA ARG A 215 -0.76 20.74 0.82
C ARG A 215 -2.21 20.49 0.48
N GLU A 216 -2.54 20.53 -0.80
CA GLU A 216 -3.88 20.32 -1.32
C GLU A 216 -3.98 18.97 -2.00
N PRO A 217 -5.14 18.33 -1.96
CA PRO A 217 -5.36 17.10 -2.69
C PRO A 217 -5.09 17.26 -4.18
N GLN A 218 -4.50 16.26 -4.79
CA GLN A 218 -4.27 16.18 -6.23
C GLN A 218 -5.10 15.05 -6.81
N HIS A 219 -5.98 15.36 -7.74
CA HIS A 219 -6.90 14.41 -8.35
C HIS A 219 -6.64 14.25 -9.84
N TYR A 220 -6.65 13.01 -10.32
CA TYR A 220 -6.46 12.64 -11.72
C TYR A 220 -7.52 11.60 -12.13
N SER A 221 -8.08 11.76 -13.32
CA SER A 221 -9.07 10.84 -13.90
C SER A 221 -8.50 10.17 -15.14
N TYR A 222 -8.90 8.92 -15.38
CA TYR A 222 -8.38 8.08 -16.47
C TYR A 222 -9.54 7.43 -17.23
N GLU A 223 -9.37 7.31 -18.55
CA GLU A 223 -10.37 6.67 -19.42
C GLU A 223 -9.98 5.23 -19.82
N ASN A 224 -8.69 5.00 -20.09
CA ASN A 224 -8.20 3.77 -20.71
C ASN A 224 -6.94 3.20 -20.03
N VAL A 225 -6.90 3.20 -18.70
CA VAL A 225 -5.80 2.59 -17.95
C VAL A 225 -6.31 1.30 -17.31
N THR A 226 -5.85 0.17 -17.85
CA THR A 226 -6.16 -1.16 -17.27
C THR A 226 -4.84 -1.85 -16.93
N LEU A 227 -4.80 -2.47 -15.79
CA LEU A 227 -3.68 -3.27 -15.30
C LEU A 227 -4.16 -4.72 -15.10
N GLU A 228 -3.36 -5.66 -15.56
CA GLU A 228 -3.66 -7.08 -15.46
C GLU A 228 -3.38 -7.61 -14.03
N LYS A 229 -3.99 -8.74 -13.65
CA LYS A 229 -3.76 -9.41 -12.36
C LYS A 229 -2.26 -9.66 -12.15
N GLY A 230 -1.73 -9.19 -11.01
CA GLY A 230 -0.31 -9.31 -10.68
C GLY A 230 0.61 -8.30 -11.37
N GLU A 231 0.08 -7.41 -12.20
CA GLU A 231 0.87 -6.34 -12.81
C GLU A 231 1.38 -5.36 -11.76
N LEU A 232 2.60 -4.83 -11.95
CA LEU A 232 3.21 -3.88 -11.03
C LEU A 232 2.40 -2.59 -10.98
N PHE A 233 1.79 -2.34 -9.84
CA PHE A 233 1.02 -1.13 -9.58
C PHE A 233 1.91 0.03 -9.07
N GLY A 234 2.91 -0.31 -8.26
CA GLY A 234 3.82 0.67 -7.69
C GLY A 234 4.74 0.14 -6.61
N TRP A 235 5.30 1.04 -5.81
CA TRP A 235 6.11 0.67 -4.64
C TRP A 235 6.11 1.77 -3.58
N PHE A 236 6.37 1.34 -2.34
CA PHE A 236 6.64 2.23 -1.23
C PHE A 236 8.16 2.38 -1.03
N GLU A 237 8.61 3.60 -0.86
CA GLU A 237 9.95 3.87 -0.36
C GLU A 237 9.90 3.95 1.17
N MET A 238 9.96 2.80 1.87
CA MET A 238 9.83 2.55 3.31
C MET A 238 8.38 2.43 3.83
N GLY A 239 8.13 1.39 4.61
CA GLY A 239 6.98 0.91 5.39
C GLY A 239 5.58 1.56 5.28
N SER A 240 4.51 0.72 5.14
CA SER A 240 3.17 1.26 4.83
C SER A 240 2.05 0.25 5.01
N THR A 241 0.85 0.62 4.59
CA THR A 241 -0.34 -0.22 4.62
C THR A 241 -1.10 -0.07 3.31
N ILE A 242 -1.62 -1.15 2.79
CA ILE A 242 -2.61 -1.16 1.70
C ILE A 242 -3.95 -1.57 2.29
N LEU A 243 -4.98 -0.79 1.96
CA LEU A 243 -6.36 -1.11 2.28
C LEU A 243 -7.08 -1.41 0.97
N LEU A 244 -7.78 -2.53 0.94
CA LEU A 244 -8.60 -2.95 -0.18
C LEU A 244 -10.06 -2.84 0.23
N PHE A 245 -10.89 -2.31 -0.67
CA PHE A 245 -12.34 -2.19 -0.49
C PHE A 245 -13.04 -2.62 -1.75
N SER A 246 -14.11 -3.37 -1.61
CA SER A 246 -14.88 -3.88 -2.73
C SER A 246 -16.36 -3.62 -2.57
N GLU A 247 -17.07 -3.54 -3.68
CA GLU A 247 -18.52 -3.43 -3.71
C GLU A 247 -19.19 -4.71 -3.18
N LYS A 248 -20.40 -4.58 -2.65
CA LYS A 248 -21.16 -5.69 -2.10
C LYS A 248 -21.32 -6.84 -3.10
N GLY A 249 -20.95 -8.05 -2.65
CA GLY A 249 -21.08 -9.27 -3.45
C GLY A 249 -20.04 -9.43 -4.55
N SER A 250 -19.03 -8.55 -4.65
CA SER A 250 -17.96 -8.67 -5.64
C SER A 250 -16.79 -9.54 -5.16
N PHE A 251 -16.54 -9.54 -3.87
CA PHE A 251 -15.38 -10.20 -3.27
C PHE A 251 -15.76 -10.83 -1.93
N THR A 252 -15.21 -11.98 -1.64
CA THR A 252 -15.25 -12.61 -0.32
C THR A 252 -13.84 -12.87 0.16
N ALA A 253 -13.45 -12.23 1.26
CA ALA A 253 -12.14 -12.40 1.87
C ALA A 253 -12.00 -13.80 2.49
N ASN A 254 -10.91 -14.47 2.18
CA ASN A 254 -10.57 -15.79 2.74
C ASN A 254 -9.20 -15.72 3.44
N VAL A 255 -9.15 -14.91 4.47
CA VAL A 255 -7.94 -14.64 5.27
C VAL A 255 -8.29 -14.68 6.76
N ALA A 256 -7.26 -14.63 7.60
CA ALA A 256 -7.41 -14.54 9.04
C ALA A 256 -6.63 -13.34 9.61
N ILE A 257 -7.11 -12.76 10.71
CA ILE A 257 -6.38 -11.71 11.42
C ILE A 257 -5.04 -12.27 11.90
N ASN A 258 -3.96 -11.51 11.70
CA ASN A 258 -2.56 -11.89 11.93
C ASN A 258 -2.02 -12.97 10.96
N GLN A 259 -2.75 -13.31 9.91
CA GLN A 259 -2.20 -14.13 8.83
C GLN A 259 -1.15 -13.33 8.07
N LYS A 260 -0.01 -13.96 7.79
CA LYS A 260 0.96 -13.45 6.81
C LYS A 260 0.54 -13.94 5.45
N VAL A 261 0.54 -13.02 4.50
CA VAL A 261 0.30 -13.30 3.09
C VAL A 261 1.49 -12.82 2.28
N LYS A 262 1.77 -13.52 1.19
CA LYS A 262 2.80 -13.15 0.23
C LYS A 262 2.17 -12.63 -1.06
N PHE A 263 2.87 -11.78 -1.79
CA PHE A 263 2.47 -11.41 -3.14
C PHE A 263 2.16 -12.68 -3.97
N SER A 264 1.09 -12.64 -4.72
CA SER A 264 0.49 -13.71 -5.53
C SER A 264 -0.27 -14.83 -4.79
N GLU A 265 -0.25 -14.88 -3.44
CA GLU A 265 -1.07 -15.84 -2.70
C GLU A 265 -2.56 -15.46 -2.75
N PRO A 266 -3.48 -16.43 -2.81
CA PRO A 266 -4.91 -16.17 -2.71
C PRO A 266 -5.30 -15.50 -1.39
N ILE A 267 -6.10 -14.44 -1.45
CA ILE A 267 -6.67 -13.76 -0.27
C ILE A 267 -8.19 -13.74 -0.27
N GLY A 268 -8.82 -14.22 -1.33
CA GLY A 268 -10.27 -14.31 -1.44
C GLY A 268 -10.73 -14.72 -2.83
N THR A 269 -12.04 -14.72 -3.00
CA THR A 269 -12.69 -15.10 -4.24
C THR A 269 -13.61 -14.00 -4.75
N ILE A 270 -13.72 -13.89 -6.07
CA ILE A 270 -14.71 -13.07 -6.78
C ILE A 270 -16.02 -13.88 -6.83
N ASN A 271 -17.14 -13.21 -6.57
CA ASN A 271 -18.48 -13.81 -6.60
C ASN A 271 -19.24 -13.45 -7.89
#